data_10697512dab5aec41478bfde1a73bcbb
#
_entry.id   10697512dab5aec41478bfde1a73bcbb
#
_cell.length_a   1.000
_cell.length_b   1.000
_cell.length_c   1.000
_cell.angle_alpha   90.00
_cell.angle_beta   90.00
_cell.angle_gamma   90.00
#
_symmetry.space_group_name_H-M   'P 1'
#
loop_
_entity.id
_entity.type
_entity.pdbx_description
1 polymer ?
#
loop_
_entity_poly.entity_id
_entity_poly.type
_entity_poly.pdbx_seq_one_letter_code
_entity_poly.pdbx_strand_id
1 'polypeptide(L)'
;MRKWIAIFVFSCFVSLTLCRAESSYTPESQQGDYLNSIKLTFLSWLSGSTKISYERAFPLHKQSGEICTSLISAGYDKYANKPVGFTLRYGHKFFMFDNNDISLKGFYLRPELIYSHYLYNSAADCTRTLANMGALLGTVGYQYVYKRFLADFWFGGGYALGNEADTGYHHGFELWHWLGAYNPNIAMSFSIRLGICF
;
A
#
# COMPACT_ATOMS: atom_id res chain seq x y z
N MET A 1 -3.70 21.40 -16.25
CA MET A 1 -3.43 20.01 -16.70
C MET A 1 -3.47 18.96 -15.58
N ARG A 2 -3.05 19.22 -14.34
CA ARG A 2 -3.02 18.21 -13.25
C ARG A 2 -4.38 17.65 -12.79
N LYS A 3 -5.46 18.42 -12.87
CA LYS A 3 -6.81 17.96 -12.43
C LYS A 3 -7.45 16.94 -13.37
N TRP A 4 -7.10 16.95 -14.64
CA TRP A 4 -7.70 16.07 -15.65
C TRP A 4 -7.13 14.64 -15.63
N ILE A 5 -5.88 14.47 -15.20
CA ILE A 5 -5.24 13.14 -15.13
C ILE A 5 -5.89 12.30 -14.02
N ALA A 6 -6.20 12.89 -12.88
CA ALA A 6 -6.86 12.19 -11.78
C ALA A 6 -8.29 11.72 -12.16
N ILE A 7 -9.02 12.55 -12.91
CA ILE A 7 -10.38 12.21 -13.39
C ILE A 7 -10.30 11.11 -14.44
N PHE A 8 -9.30 11.13 -15.33
CA PHE A 8 -9.13 10.11 -16.37
C PHE A 8 -8.77 8.74 -15.80
N VAL A 9 -7.89 8.69 -14.82
CA VAL A 9 -7.52 7.46 -14.11
C VAL A 9 -8.72 6.89 -13.35
N PHE A 10 -9.51 7.74 -12.68
CA PHE A 10 -10.72 7.31 -11.98
C PHE A 10 -11.80 6.82 -12.94
N SER A 11 -11.98 7.47 -14.09
CA SER A 11 -12.92 7.06 -15.14
C SER A 11 -12.56 5.73 -15.79
N CYS A 12 -11.28 5.48 -16.05
CA CYS A 12 -10.80 4.18 -16.56
C CYS A 12 -11.01 3.04 -15.55
N PHE A 13 -10.88 3.33 -14.24
CA PHE A 13 -11.12 2.34 -13.19
C PHE A 13 -12.61 1.95 -13.08
N VAL A 14 -13.52 2.92 -13.20
CA VAL A 14 -14.97 2.67 -13.17
C VAL A 14 -15.43 1.90 -14.40
N SER A 15 -14.86 2.15 -15.57
CA SER A 15 -15.23 1.44 -16.81
C SER A 15 -14.78 -0.02 -16.83
N LEU A 16 -13.66 -0.36 -16.20
CA LEU A 16 -13.17 -1.74 -16.11
C LEU A 16 -14.00 -2.62 -15.16
N THR A 17 -14.69 -2.01 -14.19
CA THR A 17 -15.57 -2.73 -13.25
C THR A 17 -16.96 -3.01 -13.82
N LEU A 18 -17.42 -2.24 -14.81
CA LEU A 18 -18.74 -2.41 -15.41
C LEU A 18 -18.81 -3.49 -16.50
N CYS A 19 -17.69 -3.92 -17.06
CA CYS A 19 -17.67 -4.83 -18.21
C CYS A 19 -17.70 -6.33 -17.86
N ARG A 20 -17.90 -6.73 -16.58
CA ARG A 20 -17.92 -8.15 -16.19
C ARG A 20 -19.00 -8.53 -15.19
N ALA A 21 -20.18 -7.97 -15.30
CA ALA A 21 -21.33 -8.26 -14.47
C ALA A 21 -22.41 -9.06 -15.21
N GLU A 22 -22.01 -10.18 -15.84
CA GLU A 22 -22.96 -11.21 -16.25
C GLU A 22 -22.37 -12.58 -15.93
N SER A 23 -22.68 -13.08 -14.73
CA SER A 23 -22.64 -14.50 -14.41
C SER A 23 -23.62 -14.79 -13.30
N SER A 24 -24.72 -15.42 -13.68
CA SER A 24 -25.72 -16.19 -12.93
C SER A 24 -25.66 -16.17 -11.39
N TYR A 25 -26.68 -15.53 -10.86
CA TYR A 25 -27.08 -15.53 -9.46
C TYR A 25 -27.56 -16.91 -9.04
N THR A 26 -26.88 -17.53 -8.08
CA THR A 26 -27.40 -18.57 -7.20
C THR A 26 -27.26 -18.10 -5.75
N PRO A 27 -28.37 -18.05 -4.97
CA PRO A 27 -28.34 -17.58 -3.59
C PRO A 27 -28.07 -18.75 -2.64
N GLU A 28 -26.80 -19.01 -2.34
CA GLU A 28 -26.43 -19.79 -1.16
C GLU A 28 -25.08 -19.31 -0.67
N SER A 29 -25.00 -18.93 0.60
CA SER A 29 -23.85 -18.62 1.46
C SER A 29 -22.44 -18.90 0.90
N GLN A 30 -22.11 -18.38 -0.25
CA GLN A 30 -20.77 -18.44 -0.80
C GLN A 30 -20.00 -17.22 -0.32
N GLN A 31 -19.27 -17.41 0.75
CA GLN A 31 -18.07 -16.64 1.01
C GLN A 31 -17.12 -17.06 -0.13
N GLY A 32 -17.21 -16.38 -1.27
CA GLY A 32 -16.52 -16.77 -2.50
C GLY A 32 -15.01 -16.77 -2.27
N ASP A 33 -14.37 -17.83 -2.72
CA ASP A 33 -12.92 -17.99 -2.75
C ASP A 33 -12.34 -17.03 -3.80
N TYR A 34 -12.21 -15.78 -3.42
CA TYR A 34 -11.63 -14.77 -4.29
C TYR A 34 -10.12 -14.92 -4.35
N LEU A 35 -9.59 -14.97 -5.57
CA LEU A 35 -8.15 -15.09 -5.80
C LEU A 35 -7.45 -13.74 -5.93
N ASN A 36 -8.18 -12.68 -6.22
CA ASN A 36 -7.60 -11.38 -6.52
C ASN A 36 -8.26 -10.28 -5.71
N SER A 37 -7.53 -9.24 -5.39
CA SER A 37 -8.07 -8.01 -4.82
C SER A 37 -7.34 -6.77 -5.31
N ILE A 38 -8.07 -5.67 -5.39
CA ILE A 38 -7.52 -4.33 -5.61
C ILE A 38 -7.86 -3.50 -4.38
N LYS A 39 -6.87 -2.79 -3.86
CA LYS A 39 -6.99 -2.01 -2.62
C LYS A 39 -6.46 -0.60 -2.80
N LEU A 40 -7.07 0.34 -2.09
CA LEU A 40 -6.59 1.70 -1.91
C LEU A 40 -6.19 1.90 -0.45
N THR A 41 -5.07 2.53 -0.21
CA THR A 41 -4.68 2.90 1.14
C THR A 41 -5.55 4.06 1.60
N PHE A 42 -6.27 3.83 2.70
CA PHE A 42 -7.18 4.81 3.27
C PHE A 42 -6.42 6.06 3.71
N LEU A 43 -6.93 7.22 3.32
CA LEU A 43 -6.35 8.54 3.62
C LEU A 43 -4.88 8.74 3.21
N SER A 44 -4.32 7.90 2.33
CA SER A 44 -2.94 8.06 1.88
C SER A 44 -2.67 9.40 1.18
N TRP A 45 -3.69 9.99 0.56
CA TRP A 45 -3.60 11.31 -0.04
C TRP A 45 -3.31 12.43 0.96
N LEU A 46 -3.64 12.25 2.26
CA LEU A 46 -3.27 13.19 3.33
C LEU A 46 -1.77 13.16 3.63
N SER A 47 -1.09 12.07 3.31
CA SER A 47 0.36 11.92 3.44
C SER A 47 1.13 12.23 2.16
N GLY A 48 0.52 12.94 1.22
CA GLY A 48 1.17 13.43 0.01
C GLY A 48 1.27 12.40 -1.12
N SER A 49 0.66 11.22 -0.99
CA SER A 49 0.73 10.19 -2.02
C SER A 49 -0.56 9.37 -2.12
N THR A 50 -0.89 8.95 -3.32
CA THR A 50 -2.00 8.00 -3.55
C THR A 50 -1.43 6.62 -3.78
N LYS A 51 -1.89 5.63 -3.01
CA LYS A 51 -1.35 4.27 -2.98
C LYS A 51 -2.42 3.27 -3.41
N ILE A 52 -2.11 2.51 -4.46
CA ILE A 52 -2.96 1.45 -5.01
C ILE A 52 -2.20 0.14 -4.92
N SER A 53 -2.86 -0.93 -4.49
CA SER A 53 -2.28 -2.27 -4.46
C SER A 53 -3.16 -3.30 -5.14
N TYR A 54 -2.49 -4.27 -5.73
CA TYR A 54 -3.06 -5.49 -6.26
C TYR A 54 -2.50 -6.68 -5.50
N GLU A 55 -3.38 -7.57 -5.06
CA GLU A 55 -3.01 -8.79 -4.36
C GLU A 55 -3.60 -10.00 -5.06
N ARG A 56 -2.81 -11.07 -5.14
CA ARG A 56 -3.22 -12.38 -5.68
C ARG A 56 -2.92 -13.47 -4.69
N ALA A 57 -3.94 -14.26 -4.36
CA ALA A 57 -3.80 -15.49 -3.58
C ALA A 57 -3.11 -16.58 -4.40
N PHE A 58 -2.27 -17.37 -3.76
CA PHE A 58 -1.70 -18.58 -4.33
C PHE A 58 -2.50 -19.78 -3.83
N PRO A 59 -3.25 -20.46 -4.72
CA PRO A 59 -4.01 -21.64 -4.35
C PRO A 59 -3.13 -22.67 -3.65
N LEU A 60 -3.67 -23.36 -2.64
CA LEU A 60 -3.04 -24.46 -1.89
C LEU A 60 -1.96 -24.05 -0.87
N HIS A 61 -1.61 -22.77 -0.72
CA HIS A 61 -0.47 -22.39 0.13
C HIS A 61 -0.80 -21.41 1.26
N LYS A 62 -2.05 -20.99 1.42
CA LYS A 62 -2.42 -19.93 2.40
C LYS A 62 -1.50 -18.71 2.33
N GLN A 63 -1.15 -18.33 1.12
CA GLN A 63 -0.20 -17.27 0.81
C GLN A 63 -0.79 -16.34 -0.25
N SER A 64 -0.34 -15.10 -0.24
CA SER A 64 -0.61 -14.17 -1.33
C SER A 64 0.60 -13.27 -1.59
N GLY A 65 0.72 -12.83 -2.84
CA GLY A 65 1.66 -11.78 -3.25
C GLY A 65 0.92 -10.48 -3.48
N GLU A 66 1.44 -9.39 -2.92
CA GLU A 66 0.87 -8.06 -3.05
C GLU A 66 1.90 -7.10 -3.64
N ILE A 67 1.51 -6.41 -4.70
CA ILE A 67 2.28 -5.30 -5.29
C ILE A 67 1.49 -4.02 -5.02
N CYS A 68 2.17 -3.02 -4.44
CA CYS A 68 1.60 -1.70 -4.23
C CYS A 68 2.45 -0.66 -4.93
N THR A 69 1.81 0.23 -5.66
CA THR A 69 2.44 1.42 -6.23
C THR A 69 1.87 2.68 -5.61
N SER A 70 2.70 3.68 -5.47
CA SER A 70 2.33 4.98 -4.95
C SER A 70 2.82 6.07 -5.88
N LEU A 71 1.95 7.03 -6.17
CA LEU A 71 2.31 8.26 -6.87
C LEU A 71 2.51 9.37 -5.83
N ILE A 72 3.75 9.79 -5.67
CA ILE A 72 4.14 10.92 -4.83
C ILE A 72 3.86 12.19 -5.62
N SER A 73 3.24 13.16 -5.01
CA SER A 73 2.62 14.39 -5.54
C SER A 73 1.11 14.29 -5.84
N ALA A 74 0.53 13.10 -5.79
CA ALA A 74 -0.92 12.91 -5.90
C ALA A 74 -1.56 12.91 -4.50
N GLY A 75 -1.41 14.01 -3.76
CA GLY A 75 -1.92 14.17 -2.41
C GLY A 75 -1.66 15.55 -1.84
N TYR A 76 -1.94 15.72 -0.55
CA TYR A 76 -1.73 16.98 0.17
C TYR A 76 -0.25 17.14 0.54
N ASP A 77 0.35 18.21 0.11
CA ASP A 77 1.74 18.56 0.42
C ASP A 77 1.82 19.32 1.74
N LYS A 78 1.92 18.57 2.84
CA LYS A 78 1.94 19.11 4.20
C LYS A 78 3.17 20.02 4.46
N TYR A 79 4.28 19.73 3.82
CA TYR A 79 5.55 20.41 4.08
C TYR A 79 5.92 21.44 3.01
N ALA A 80 5.04 21.63 2.01
CA ALA A 80 5.27 22.56 0.89
C ALA A 80 6.58 22.31 0.13
N ASN A 81 7.11 21.08 0.20
CA ASN A 81 8.37 20.70 -0.43
C ASN A 81 8.20 20.10 -1.85
N LYS A 82 6.97 20.13 -2.38
CA LYS A 82 6.61 19.76 -3.75
C LYS A 82 7.23 18.43 -4.20
N PRO A 83 7.00 17.35 -3.48
CA PRO A 83 7.58 16.06 -3.80
C PRO A 83 6.98 15.51 -5.09
N VAL A 84 7.80 14.88 -5.92
CA VAL A 84 7.37 14.23 -7.15
C VAL A 84 8.15 12.94 -7.34
N GLY A 85 7.46 11.82 -7.43
CA GLY A 85 8.11 10.53 -7.64
C GLY A 85 7.16 9.37 -7.48
N PHE A 86 7.73 8.20 -7.17
CA PHE A 86 6.97 6.99 -6.97
C PHE A 86 7.54 6.13 -5.85
N THR A 87 6.69 5.25 -5.33
CA THR A 87 7.09 4.17 -4.42
C THR A 87 6.57 2.85 -4.97
N LEU A 88 7.41 1.83 -4.95
CA LEU A 88 7.05 0.45 -5.24
C LEU A 88 7.19 -0.37 -3.96
N ARG A 89 6.22 -1.25 -3.71
CA ARG A 89 6.23 -2.16 -2.58
C ARG A 89 5.84 -3.56 -3.06
N TYR A 90 6.56 -4.54 -2.56
CA TYR A 90 6.18 -5.94 -2.69
C TYR A 90 6.08 -6.55 -1.30
N GLY A 91 4.96 -7.17 -1.00
CA GLY A 91 4.73 -7.91 0.23
C GLY A 91 4.25 -9.31 -0.05
N HIS A 92 4.84 -10.30 0.64
CA HIS A 92 4.39 -11.68 0.57
C HIS A 92 3.69 -12.02 1.88
N LYS A 93 2.39 -12.36 1.82
CA LYS A 93 1.58 -12.66 2.99
C LYS A 93 1.52 -14.16 3.24
N PHE A 94 1.71 -14.55 4.48
CA PHE A 94 1.52 -15.90 5.00
C PHE A 94 0.34 -15.85 5.97
N PHE A 95 -0.82 -16.36 5.55
CA PHE A 95 -2.02 -16.38 6.38
C PHE A 95 -1.94 -17.48 7.43
N MET A 96 -2.33 -17.12 8.65
CA MET A 96 -2.33 -18.01 9.81
C MET A 96 -3.76 -18.18 10.30
N PHE A 97 -4.03 -19.32 10.93
CA PHE A 97 -5.29 -19.60 11.64
C PHE A 97 -6.55 -19.60 10.78
N ASP A 98 -6.46 -19.69 9.47
CA ASP A 98 -7.62 -19.91 8.63
C ASP A 98 -7.72 -21.38 8.22
N ASN A 99 -8.93 -21.92 8.25
CA ASN A 99 -9.20 -23.32 7.89
C ASN A 99 -9.42 -23.50 6.38
N ASN A 100 -9.57 -22.42 5.63
CA ASN A 100 -9.78 -22.47 4.18
C ASN A 100 -8.44 -22.38 3.44
N ASP A 101 -8.22 -23.28 2.51
CA ASP A 101 -6.97 -23.36 1.73
C ASP A 101 -6.80 -22.21 0.74
N ILE A 102 -7.88 -21.53 0.39
CA ILE A 102 -7.90 -20.38 -0.53
C ILE A 102 -8.63 -19.24 0.17
N SER A 103 -7.90 -18.37 0.82
CA SER A 103 -8.53 -17.23 1.50
C SER A 103 -7.62 -16.01 1.49
N LEU A 104 -8.20 -14.87 1.15
CA LEU A 104 -7.60 -13.56 1.38
C LEU A 104 -8.04 -12.99 2.74
N LYS A 105 -8.34 -13.83 3.72
CA LYS A 105 -8.88 -13.43 5.02
C LYS A 105 -8.06 -14.02 6.16
N GLY A 106 -7.90 -13.27 7.22
CA GLY A 106 -7.30 -13.74 8.46
C GLY A 106 -6.06 -12.95 8.88
N PHE A 107 -5.43 -13.44 9.93
CA PHE A 107 -4.13 -12.92 10.38
C PHE A 107 -3.03 -13.37 9.43
N TYR A 108 -2.08 -12.48 9.20
CA TYR A 108 -0.94 -12.78 8.35
C TYR A 108 0.36 -12.18 8.88
N LEU A 109 1.46 -12.84 8.53
CA LEU A 109 2.80 -12.27 8.53
C LEU A 109 3.17 -11.86 7.11
N ARG A 110 3.83 -10.72 6.96
CA ARG A 110 4.22 -10.20 5.65
C ARG A 110 5.62 -9.61 5.71
N PRO A 111 6.66 -10.30 5.19
CA PRO A 111 7.87 -9.64 4.74
C PRO A 111 7.52 -8.69 3.59
N GLU A 112 8.07 -7.48 3.64
CA GLU A 112 7.76 -6.41 2.70
C GLU A 112 9.04 -5.70 2.27
N LEU A 113 9.22 -5.54 0.96
CA LEU A 113 10.26 -4.75 0.34
C LEU A 113 9.66 -3.45 -0.20
N ILE A 114 10.29 -2.33 0.12
CA ILE A 114 9.87 -1.00 -0.33
C ILE A 114 11.03 -0.34 -1.04
N TYR A 115 10.73 0.30 -2.17
CA TYR A 115 11.65 1.18 -2.87
C TYR A 115 10.94 2.47 -3.23
N SER A 116 11.56 3.61 -2.92
CA SER A 116 11.02 4.95 -3.17
C SER A 116 12.05 5.80 -3.88
N HIS A 117 11.60 6.46 -4.93
CA HIS A 117 12.40 7.37 -5.74
C HIS A 117 11.62 8.66 -5.96
N TYR A 118 12.09 9.77 -5.42
CA TYR A 118 11.38 11.04 -5.54
C TYR A 118 12.31 12.24 -5.45
N LEU A 119 11.88 13.32 -6.06
CA LEU A 119 12.48 14.65 -5.97
C LEU A 119 11.65 15.52 -5.03
N TYR A 120 12.30 16.27 -4.18
CA TYR A 120 11.65 17.22 -3.29
C TYR A 120 12.52 18.46 -3.12
N ASN A 121 11.92 19.56 -2.66
CA ASN A 121 12.65 20.76 -2.33
C ASN A 121 13.11 20.66 -0.87
N SER A 122 14.43 20.70 -0.65
CA SER A 122 14.99 20.77 0.70
C SER A 122 14.56 22.07 1.38
N ALA A 123 14.13 21.95 2.63
CA ALA A 123 13.75 23.12 3.42
C ALA A 123 14.96 24.00 3.82
N ALA A 124 16.16 23.40 3.88
CA ALA A 124 17.37 24.08 4.27
C ALA A 124 17.91 25.02 3.16
N ASP A 125 17.93 24.53 1.93
CA ASP A 125 18.66 25.22 0.84
C ASP A 125 17.75 25.65 -0.31
N CYS A 126 16.47 25.35 -0.25
CA CYS A 126 15.52 25.53 -1.36
C CYS A 126 15.97 24.82 -2.66
N THR A 127 16.93 23.88 -2.57
CA THR A 127 17.43 23.11 -3.69
C THR A 127 16.59 21.88 -3.94
N ARG A 128 16.54 21.45 -5.18
CA ARG A 128 15.83 20.24 -5.56
C ARG A 128 16.72 19.03 -5.32
N THR A 129 16.33 18.23 -4.34
CA THR A 129 17.10 17.06 -3.88
C THR A 129 16.44 15.77 -4.34
N LEU A 130 17.26 14.80 -4.74
CA LEU A 130 16.83 13.45 -5.12
C LEU A 130 16.94 12.51 -3.92
N ALA A 131 15.82 11.90 -3.54
CA ALA A 131 15.78 10.85 -2.54
C ALA A 131 15.64 9.47 -3.18
N ASN A 132 16.52 8.55 -2.77
CA ASN A 132 16.45 7.13 -3.07
C ASN A 132 16.46 6.39 -1.75
N MET A 133 15.32 5.76 -1.43
CA MET A 133 15.11 5.07 -0.17
C MET A 133 14.66 3.64 -0.42
N GLY A 134 15.20 2.71 0.35
CA GLY A 134 14.77 1.32 0.37
C GLY A 134 14.49 0.87 1.79
N ALA A 135 13.58 -0.07 1.99
CA ALA A 135 13.34 -0.67 3.29
C ALA A 135 12.94 -2.14 3.15
N LEU A 136 13.41 -2.94 4.09
CA LEU A 136 12.95 -4.31 4.31
C LEU A 136 12.24 -4.35 5.66
N LEU A 137 10.96 -4.70 5.63
CA LEU A 137 10.09 -4.70 6.81
C LEU A 137 9.54 -6.11 7.07
N GLY A 138 9.33 -6.41 8.35
CA GLY A 138 8.46 -7.49 8.81
C GLY A 138 7.18 -6.88 9.34
N THR A 139 6.05 -7.22 8.76
CA THR A 139 4.76 -6.69 9.16
C THR A 139 3.80 -7.79 9.57
N VAL A 140 2.93 -7.49 10.51
CA VAL A 140 1.80 -8.33 10.92
C VAL A 140 0.53 -7.59 10.61
N GLY A 141 -0.51 -8.32 10.24
CA GLY A 141 -1.77 -7.67 9.90
C GLY A 141 -2.95 -8.62 9.97
N TYR A 142 -4.11 -8.03 9.80
CA TYR A 142 -5.37 -8.75 9.72
C TYR A 142 -6.16 -8.26 8.51
N GLN A 143 -6.57 -9.19 7.67
CA GLN A 143 -7.38 -8.93 6.49
C GLN A 143 -8.78 -9.47 6.71
N TYR A 144 -9.75 -8.57 6.65
CA TYR A 144 -11.17 -8.88 6.77
C TYR A 144 -11.82 -8.84 5.39
N VAL A 145 -12.57 -9.87 5.04
CA VAL A 145 -13.35 -9.93 3.80
C VAL A 145 -14.81 -10.17 4.14
N TYR A 146 -15.67 -9.30 3.66
CA TYR A 146 -17.11 -9.43 3.75
C TYR A 146 -17.73 -9.30 2.36
N LYS A 147 -18.28 -10.38 1.85
CA LYS A 147 -18.69 -10.49 0.45
C LYS A 147 -17.48 -10.13 -0.45
N ARG A 148 -17.59 -9.08 -1.25
CA ARG A 148 -16.49 -8.57 -2.10
C ARG A 148 -15.68 -7.45 -1.45
N PHE A 149 -16.15 -6.90 -0.34
CA PHE A 149 -15.43 -5.83 0.35
C PHE A 149 -14.29 -6.40 1.17
N LEU A 150 -13.15 -5.71 1.14
CA LEU A 150 -11.94 -6.09 1.85
C LEU A 150 -11.44 -4.90 2.67
N ALA A 151 -11.10 -5.16 3.92
CA ALA A 151 -10.39 -4.23 4.80
C ALA A 151 -9.11 -4.90 5.31
N ASP A 152 -7.98 -4.24 5.18
CA ASP A 152 -6.65 -4.75 5.49
C ASP A 152 -5.93 -3.79 6.43
N PHE A 153 -5.54 -4.29 7.60
CA PHE A 153 -4.86 -3.53 8.66
C PHE A 153 -3.52 -4.16 8.93
N TRP A 154 -2.46 -3.36 8.98
CA TRP A 154 -1.15 -3.88 9.33
C TRP A 154 -0.30 -2.85 10.06
N PHE A 155 0.67 -3.37 10.79
CA PHE A 155 1.77 -2.61 11.32
C PHE A 155 3.03 -3.46 11.33
N GLY A 156 4.19 -2.84 11.37
CA GLY A 156 5.45 -3.53 11.48
C GLY A 156 6.63 -2.61 11.37
N GLY A 157 7.81 -3.20 11.38
CA GLY A 157 9.05 -2.47 11.36
C GLY A 157 10.16 -3.26 10.68
N GLY A 158 11.28 -2.60 10.48
CA GLY A 158 12.43 -3.20 9.83
C GLY A 158 13.56 -2.20 9.65
N TYR A 159 14.34 -2.41 8.60
CA TYR A 159 15.54 -1.66 8.32
C TYR A 159 15.40 -0.87 7.02
N ALA A 160 15.78 0.40 7.08
CA ALA A 160 15.79 1.30 5.93
C ALA A 160 17.20 1.69 5.54
N LEU A 161 17.42 1.86 4.24
CA LEU A 161 18.63 2.32 3.61
C LEU A 161 18.27 3.41 2.60
N GLY A 162 19.10 4.43 2.50
CA GLY A 162 18.91 5.48 1.51
C GLY A 162 19.93 6.60 1.64
N ASN A 163 19.88 7.51 0.69
CA ASN A 163 20.71 8.71 0.68
C ASN A 163 20.07 9.88 1.43
N GLU A 164 18.83 9.72 1.88
CA GLU A 164 18.07 10.77 2.54
C GLU A 164 17.54 10.27 3.86
N ALA A 165 17.93 10.93 4.93
CA ALA A 165 17.46 10.67 6.28
C ALA A 165 16.25 11.54 6.66
N ASP A 166 15.71 12.32 5.70
CA ASP A 166 14.62 13.21 5.99
C ASP A 166 13.35 12.44 6.36
N THR A 167 12.65 13.03 7.26
CA THR A 167 11.43 12.55 7.89
C THR A 167 10.19 12.72 7.03
N GLY A 168 10.37 13.11 5.77
CA GLY A 168 9.26 13.20 4.83
C GLY A 168 8.58 11.84 4.63
N TYR A 169 7.26 11.80 4.81
CA TYR A 169 6.45 10.56 4.69
C TYR A 169 6.35 10.01 3.27
N HIS A 170 7.07 10.59 2.33
CA HIS A 170 6.90 10.29 0.91
C HIS A 170 7.42 8.90 0.52
N HIS A 171 8.40 8.40 1.26
CA HIS A 171 8.97 7.06 1.00
C HIS A 171 8.07 5.89 1.42
N GLY A 172 6.96 6.15 2.12
CA GLY A 172 5.97 5.13 2.43
C GLY A 172 6.20 4.34 3.71
N PHE A 173 7.20 4.68 4.48
CA PHE A 173 7.47 4.20 5.84
C PHE A 173 7.90 5.39 6.69
N GLU A 174 7.88 5.24 8.03
CA GLU A 174 8.37 6.25 8.96
C GLU A 174 9.70 5.79 9.54
N LEU A 175 10.65 6.70 9.67
CA LEU A 175 11.88 6.44 10.41
C LEU A 175 11.60 6.54 11.90
N TRP A 176 12.32 5.74 12.69
CA TRP A 176 12.07 5.61 14.11
C TRP A 176 12.34 6.91 14.87
N HIS A 177 11.29 7.47 15.46
CA HIS A 177 11.34 8.61 16.37
C HIS A 177 10.62 8.24 17.66
N TRP A 178 11.30 7.66 18.62
CA TRP A 178 10.69 7.36 19.89
C TRP A 178 11.52 7.92 21.05
N LEU A 179 10.82 8.51 22.02
CA LEU A 179 11.42 9.09 23.24
C LEU A 179 12.58 10.06 22.96
N GLY A 180 12.48 10.83 21.88
CA GLY A 180 13.50 11.79 21.47
C GLY A 180 14.73 11.18 20.80
N ALA A 181 14.77 9.86 20.60
CA ALA A 181 15.82 9.19 19.84
C ALA A 181 15.43 9.05 18.38
N TYR A 182 16.31 9.44 17.49
CA TYR A 182 16.17 9.26 16.04
C TYR A 182 17.15 8.22 15.54
N ASN A 183 16.65 7.20 14.87
CA ASN A 183 17.51 6.23 14.19
C ASN A 183 17.10 6.15 12.71
N PRO A 184 17.94 6.66 11.78
CA PRO A 184 17.62 6.73 10.37
C PRO A 184 17.56 5.37 9.67
N ASN A 185 17.99 4.31 10.34
CA ASN A 185 18.00 2.97 9.78
C ASN A 185 16.81 2.11 10.24
N ILE A 186 16.06 2.55 11.25
CA ILE A 186 14.88 1.81 11.70
C ILE A 186 13.64 2.42 11.06
N ALA A 187 12.96 1.61 10.28
CA ALA A 187 11.73 1.98 9.59
C ALA A 187 10.52 1.33 10.26
N MET A 188 9.42 2.05 10.31
CA MET A 188 8.12 1.57 10.75
C MET A 188 7.08 1.81 9.66
N SER A 189 6.12 0.91 9.53
CA SER A 189 5.00 1.07 8.62
C SER A 189 3.72 0.56 9.25
N PHE A 190 2.68 1.37 9.16
CA PHE A 190 1.33 0.97 9.55
C PHE A 190 0.34 1.61 8.58
N SER A 191 -0.76 0.94 8.31
CA SER A 191 -1.79 1.52 7.47
C SER A 191 -3.08 0.71 7.47
N ILE A 192 -4.09 1.30 6.86
CA ILE A 192 -5.39 0.71 6.59
C ILE A 192 -5.63 0.78 5.09
N ARG A 193 -6.06 -0.33 4.50
CA ARG A 193 -6.48 -0.40 3.10
C ARG A 193 -7.90 -0.89 2.99
N LEU A 194 -8.61 -0.33 2.05
CA LEU A 194 -9.96 -0.76 1.68
C LEU A 194 -9.94 -1.21 0.22
N GLY A 195 -10.64 -2.28 -0.09
CA GLY A 195 -10.60 -2.86 -1.43
C GLY A 195 -11.76 -3.75 -1.77
N ILE A 196 -11.65 -4.34 -2.96
CA ILE A 196 -12.64 -5.24 -3.53
C ILE A 196 -11.93 -6.50 -4.00
N CYS A 197 -12.53 -7.65 -3.67
CA CYS A 197 -12.12 -8.97 -4.12
C CYS A 197 -12.89 -9.42 -5.37
N PHE A 198 -12.21 -10.18 -6.26
CA PHE A 198 -12.78 -10.74 -7.50
C PHE A 198 -12.04 -11.98 -7.99
#